data_931dd20f10c9b2bfefd369335cda43c8
#
_entry.id   931dd20f10c9b2bfefd369335cda43c8
#
_cell.length_a   1.000
_cell.length_b   1.000
_cell.length_c   1.000
_cell.angle_alpha   90.00
_cell.angle_beta   90.00
_cell.angle_gamma   90.00
#
_symmetry.space_group_name_H-M   'P 1'
#
loop_
_entity.id
_entity.type
_entity.pdbx_description
1 polymer ?
#
loop_
_entity_poly.entity_id
_entity_poly.type
_entity_poly.pdbx_seq_one_letter_code
_entity_poly.pdbx_strand_id
1 'polypeptide(L)'
;WEADVYLNGIRVGGYKGGYTAFSIDISKKLRIGAENVLTVRVDSRENLNIPPFGYVIDYMTYGGIYREAYVDLKNETYLADIFLHSEIPEGQKPDAKLISEIEIKNSGKTDEKKEFLIRQSIRERGTENYRQIGESRVASDRKLSFPVPDVKLWDLENPVLYEVKTELLQNGNVLDENITLFGFRTAVFLQDGFYLNGKKVKLRGLNRHQSYPYVGYAMPESMQKRDADILKNELGVNAVRTSHYPQSRHFVERCDELGLLVFTEIPGWQHIGDEIWKKQAVENVKDMVEQYRNHPSVILWGVRINESGDDDAFYQETNRVAHELDPTRQTGGVRAHKKSSLLEDVYTYNDFSHNGTNHGCEKKSAVTSDNSKPYLISEYNGHMYPTKSYDWEEHRVWHAMRHVNVLDAVAGEADIAGSFGWCMFDYNTHKDFGSGDRICYHGVMDMFRNPKLAAAVY
;
A
#
# COMPACT_ATOMS: atom_id res chain seq x y z
N TRP A 1 11.08 -0.26 16.70
CA TRP A 1 11.25 -0.93 15.40
C TRP A 1 11.56 -2.41 15.57
N GLU A 2 11.79 -2.82 16.82
CA GLU A 2 11.84 -4.23 17.19
C GLU A 2 10.82 -4.50 18.29
N ALA A 3 10.14 -5.63 18.21
CA ALA A 3 9.25 -6.12 19.24
C ALA A 3 9.66 -7.52 19.65
N ASP A 4 9.76 -7.75 20.97
CA ASP A 4 9.86 -9.08 21.58
C ASP A 4 8.58 -9.34 22.36
N VAL A 5 7.96 -10.48 22.13
CA VAL A 5 6.70 -10.87 22.75
C VAL A 5 6.94 -12.04 23.71
N TYR A 6 6.43 -11.87 24.92
CA TYR A 6 6.55 -12.85 26.02
C TYR A 6 5.17 -13.24 26.52
N LEU A 7 4.94 -14.51 26.72
CA LEU A 7 3.77 -15.05 27.41
C LEU A 7 4.19 -15.70 28.72
N ASN A 8 3.63 -15.22 29.83
CA ASN A 8 3.98 -15.71 31.19
C ASN A 8 5.50 -15.69 31.46
N GLY A 9 6.21 -14.67 30.98
CA GLY A 9 7.65 -14.51 31.12
C GLY A 9 8.51 -15.32 30.13
N ILE A 10 7.91 -16.12 29.26
CA ILE A 10 8.62 -16.92 28.25
C ILE A 10 8.53 -16.21 26.91
N ARG A 11 9.66 -15.98 26.23
CA ARG A 11 9.69 -15.40 24.90
C ARG A 11 9.00 -16.34 23.91
N VAL A 12 7.97 -15.84 23.20
CA VAL A 12 7.18 -16.60 22.23
C VAL A 12 7.45 -16.17 20.79
N GLY A 13 8.01 -14.98 20.58
CA GLY A 13 8.35 -14.50 19.25
C GLY A 13 8.84 -13.05 19.27
N GLY A 14 8.96 -12.47 18.10
CA GLY A 14 9.34 -11.09 17.90
C GLY A 14 9.19 -10.68 16.44
N TYR A 15 9.31 -9.39 16.16
CA TYR A 15 9.18 -8.83 14.84
C TYR A 15 10.12 -7.63 14.66
N LYS A 16 10.62 -7.46 13.45
CA LYS A 16 11.42 -6.30 13.03
C LYS A 16 10.71 -5.57 11.91
N GLY A 17 10.42 -4.34 12.14
CA GLY A 17 9.67 -3.47 11.25
C GLY A 17 8.78 -2.51 12.04
N GLY A 18 8.21 -1.52 11.37
CA GLY A 18 7.43 -0.49 12.06
C GLY A 18 6.12 -0.13 11.38
N TYR A 19 5.73 -0.81 10.29
CA TYR A 19 4.63 -0.34 9.46
C TYR A 19 3.61 -1.41 9.09
N THR A 20 3.94 -2.68 9.20
CA THR A 20 3.07 -3.81 8.84
C THR A 20 2.68 -4.61 10.06
N ALA A 21 1.57 -5.33 9.97
CA ALA A 21 1.09 -6.23 11.01
C ALA A 21 1.97 -7.50 11.08
N PHE A 22 2.02 -8.11 12.26
CA PHE A 22 2.63 -9.43 12.44
C PHE A 22 1.80 -10.25 13.42
N SER A 23 1.89 -11.57 13.32
CA SER A 23 1.20 -12.50 14.21
C SER A 23 2.16 -13.53 14.81
N ILE A 24 1.88 -13.96 16.02
CA ILE A 24 2.67 -14.96 16.76
C ILE A 24 1.73 -16.01 17.34
N ASP A 25 2.01 -17.28 17.04
CA ASP A 25 1.30 -18.40 17.66
C ASP A 25 1.77 -18.58 19.12
N ILE A 26 0.85 -18.36 20.05
CA ILE A 26 1.09 -18.51 21.49
C ILE A 26 0.48 -19.79 22.08
N SER A 27 -0.18 -20.63 21.27
CA SER A 27 -0.97 -21.80 21.69
C SER A 27 -0.19 -22.73 22.64
N LYS A 28 1.07 -23.04 22.31
CA LYS A 28 1.92 -23.98 23.07
C LYS A 28 2.33 -23.49 24.45
N LYS A 29 2.17 -22.19 24.74
CA LYS A 29 2.60 -21.56 26.01
C LYS A 29 1.43 -21.01 26.82
N LEU A 30 0.21 -21.13 26.27
CA LEU A 30 -1.00 -20.67 26.92
C LEU A 30 -1.37 -21.58 28.10
N ARG A 31 -1.75 -21.00 29.22
CA ARG A 31 -2.32 -21.69 30.39
C ARG A 31 -3.82 -21.69 30.26
N ILE A 32 -4.40 -22.80 29.82
CA ILE A 32 -5.85 -22.91 29.61
C ILE A 32 -6.56 -22.87 30.97
N GLY A 33 -7.64 -22.09 31.08
CA GLY A 33 -8.43 -21.94 32.30
C GLY A 33 -7.77 -21.12 33.41
N ALA A 34 -6.68 -20.39 33.11
CA ALA A 34 -5.97 -19.52 34.02
C ALA A 34 -5.64 -18.18 33.40
N GLU A 35 -5.28 -17.23 34.24
CA GLU A 35 -4.76 -15.93 33.79
C GLU A 35 -3.43 -16.10 33.05
N ASN A 36 -3.32 -15.39 31.93
CA ASN A 36 -2.12 -15.32 31.13
C ASN A 36 -1.68 -13.87 30.99
N VAL A 37 -0.40 -13.62 31.20
CA VAL A 37 0.20 -12.28 31.07
C VAL A 37 0.98 -12.22 29.78
N LEU A 38 0.53 -11.37 28.84
CA LEU A 38 1.22 -11.03 27.61
C LEU A 38 2.06 -9.76 27.85
N THR A 39 3.35 -9.85 27.60
CA THR A 39 4.27 -8.72 27.71
C THR A 39 4.92 -8.47 26.36
N VAL A 40 4.84 -7.23 25.86
CA VAL A 40 5.50 -6.82 24.64
C VAL A 40 6.58 -5.80 24.98
N ARG A 41 7.82 -6.16 24.72
CA ARG A 41 8.95 -5.22 24.76
C ARG A 41 9.09 -4.57 23.38
N VAL A 42 8.98 -3.25 23.33
CA VAL A 42 9.17 -2.47 22.09
C VAL A 42 10.47 -1.66 22.20
N ASP A 43 11.32 -1.77 21.21
CA ASP A 43 12.49 -0.90 21.05
C ASP A 43 12.27 0.01 19.83
N SER A 44 12.08 1.30 20.12
CA SER A 44 11.80 2.32 19.11
C SER A 44 13.03 3.17 18.74
N ARG A 45 14.20 2.82 19.24
CA ARG A 45 15.45 3.52 18.87
C ARG A 45 15.78 3.23 17.40
N GLU A 46 16.49 4.16 16.79
CA GLU A 46 17.05 3.94 15.45
C GLU A 46 17.98 2.72 15.46
N ASN A 47 17.77 1.83 14.52
CA ASN A 47 18.59 0.64 14.32
C ASN A 47 19.06 0.61 12.86
N LEU A 48 20.36 0.77 12.66
CA LEU A 48 20.96 0.87 11.32
C LEU A 48 20.78 -0.38 10.46
N ASN A 49 20.33 -1.49 11.05
CA ASN A 49 20.05 -2.74 10.35
C ASN A 49 18.55 -2.93 10.01
N ILE A 50 17.73 -1.89 10.23
CA ILE A 50 16.28 -1.95 10.00
C ILE A 50 15.85 -0.74 9.16
N PRO A 51 15.23 -0.94 7.96
CA PRO A 51 14.60 0.17 7.26
C PRO A 51 13.53 0.86 8.12
N PRO A 52 13.38 2.18 8.05
CA PRO A 52 13.99 3.12 7.09
C PRO A 52 15.35 3.69 7.53
N PHE A 53 15.93 3.23 8.63
CA PHE A 53 17.10 3.82 9.25
C PHE A 53 18.40 3.55 8.49
N GLY A 54 19.42 4.32 8.81
CA GLY A 54 20.77 4.22 8.26
C GLY A 54 21.33 5.57 7.82
N TYR A 55 20.46 6.53 7.51
CA TYR A 55 20.79 7.89 7.16
C TYR A 55 19.66 8.84 7.58
N VAL A 56 19.81 10.12 7.31
CA VAL A 56 18.80 11.14 7.57
C VAL A 56 17.54 10.85 6.73
N ILE A 57 16.38 10.97 7.35
CA ILE A 57 15.06 10.88 6.69
C ILE A 57 14.30 12.18 6.92
N ASP A 58 13.51 12.61 5.94
CA ASP A 58 12.81 13.90 5.98
C ASP A 58 11.39 13.82 6.56
N TYR A 59 11.07 12.77 7.27
CA TYR A 59 9.82 12.61 7.99
C TYR A 59 10.05 12.07 9.41
N MET A 60 9.10 12.34 10.31
CA MET A 60 9.17 11.85 11.68
C MET A 60 8.79 10.37 11.72
N THR A 61 9.61 9.57 12.42
CA THR A 61 9.28 8.20 12.80
C THR A 61 8.78 8.19 14.24
N TYR A 62 7.70 7.44 14.47
CA TYR A 62 7.09 7.33 15.79
C TYR A 62 7.19 5.88 16.28
N GLY A 63 7.44 5.71 17.57
CA GLY A 63 7.58 4.41 18.20
C GLY A 63 6.32 3.99 18.96
N GLY A 64 6.36 2.78 19.49
CA GLY A 64 5.30 2.21 20.31
C GLY A 64 4.36 1.28 19.53
N ILE A 65 3.33 0.78 20.22
CA ILE A 65 2.23 0.02 19.62
C ILE A 65 1.16 1.04 19.24
N TYR A 66 1.11 1.45 17.98
CA TYR A 66 0.26 2.53 17.50
C TYR A 66 -0.92 2.05 16.63
N ARG A 67 -1.08 0.73 16.49
CA ARG A 67 -2.20 0.07 15.83
C ARG A 67 -2.81 -0.97 16.75
N GLU A 68 -3.94 -1.51 16.35
CA GLU A 68 -4.72 -2.49 17.09
C GLU A 68 -3.89 -3.75 17.38
N ALA A 69 -4.03 -4.26 18.60
CA ALA A 69 -3.51 -5.55 19.02
C ALA A 69 -4.68 -6.42 19.53
N TYR A 70 -4.75 -7.65 19.06
CA TYR A 70 -5.83 -8.57 19.41
C TYR A 70 -5.33 -10.02 19.46
N VAL A 71 -6.14 -10.89 20.01
CA VAL A 71 -5.90 -12.34 20.06
C VAL A 71 -6.96 -13.03 19.21
N ASP A 72 -6.51 -13.76 18.20
CA ASP A 72 -7.37 -14.63 17.41
C ASP A 72 -7.44 -16.02 18.01
N LEU A 73 -8.66 -16.51 18.22
CA LEU A 73 -8.91 -17.89 18.61
C LEU A 73 -9.22 -18.70 17.36
N LYS A 74 -8.37 -19.66 17.05
CA LYS A 74 -8.52 -20.54 15.90
C LYS A 74 -8.68 -22.00 16.33
N ASN A 75 -9.36 -22.79 15.49
CA ASN A 75 -9.36 -24.25 15.62
C ASN A 75 -7.95 -24.82 15.32
N GLU A 76 -7.71 -26.09 15.62
CA GLU A 76 -6.44 -26.76 15.29
C GLU A 76 -6.13 -26.70 13.79
N THR A 77 -7.17 -26.75 12.95
CA THR A 77 -7.06 -26.57 11.51
C THR A 77 -7.84 -25.34 11.11
N TYR A 78 -7.18 -24.39 10.45
CA TYR A 78 -7.74 -23.09 10.11
C TYR A 78 -7.18 -22.50 8.82
N LEU A 79 -7.90 -21.52 8.28
CA LEU A 79 -7.48 -20.70 7.14
C LEU A 79 -6.43 -19.71 7.65
N ALA A 80 -5.18 -19.88 7.21
CA ALA A 80 -4.06 -19.04 7.64
C ALA A 80 -3.88 -17.82 6.74
N ASP A 81 -4.07 -18.00 5.43
CA ASP A 81 -4.01 -16.92 4.46
C ASP A 81 -4.95 -17.20 3.28
N ILE A 82 -5.50 -16.14 2.69
CA ILE A 82 -6.36 -16.19 1.52
C ILE A 82 -5.96 -15.05 0.59
N PHE A 83 -5.42 -15.38 -0.56
CA PHE A 83 -5.17 -14.44 -1.63
C PHE A 83 -6.22 -14.60 -2.73
N LEU A 84 -6.96 -13.53 -3.01
CA LEU A 84 -7.98 -13.49 -4.04
C LEU A 84 -7.53 -12.63 -5.22
N HIS A 85 -7.69 -13.16 -6.41
CA HIS A 85 -7.53 -12.40 -7.64
C HIS A 85 -8.52 -12.88 -8.71
N SER A 86 -8.63 -12.18 -9.82
CA SER A 86 -9.61 -12.51 -10.85
C SER A 86 -9.01 -12.51 -12.25
N GLU A 87 -9.54 -13.41 -13.09
CA GLU A 87 -9.42 -13.33 -14.54
C GLU A 87 -10.71 -12.75 -15.09
N ILE A 88 -10.61 -11.67 -15.85
CA ILE A 88 -11.74 -10.99 -16.47
C ILE A 88 -11.50 -11.01 -17.97
N PRO A 89 -12.26 -11.80 -18.75
CA PRO A 89 -12.15 -11.83 -20.21
C PRO A 89 -12.48 -10.46 -20.82
N GLU A 90 -11.80 -10.14 -21.91
CA GLU A 90 -12.19 -8.98 -22.72
C GLU A 90 -13.57 -9.21 -23.35
N GLY A 91 -14.51 -8.26 -23.19
CA GLY A 91 -15.84 -8.35 -23.77
C GLY A 91 -16.90 -7.47 -23.07
N GLN A 92 -18.12 -7.52 -23.59
CA GLN A 92 -19.23 -6.65 -23.12
C GLN A 92 -19.91 -7.11 -21.83
N LYS A 93 -19.72 -8.35 -21.38
CA LYS A 93 -20.21 -8.86 -20.10
C LYS A 93 -19.04 -9.43 -19.31
N PRO A 94 -18.77 -8.90 -18.11
CA PRO A 94 -17.70 -9.40 -17.29
C PRO A 94 -18.13 -10.69 -16.57
N ASP A 95 -18.01 -11.82 -17.28
CA ASP A 95 -18.02 -13.13 -16.66
C ASP A 95 -16.60 -13.38 -16.13
N ALA A 96 -16.39 -13.12 -14.87
CA ALA A 96 -15.09 -13.27 -14.23
C ALA A 96 -14.89 -14.71 -13.74
N LYS A 97 -13.63 -15.09 -13.55
CA LYS A 97 -13.24 -16.18 -12.67
C LYS A 97 -12.60 -15.60 -11.43
N LEU A 98 -13.08 -16.01 -10.27
CA LEU A 98 -12.40 -15.74 -9.01
C LEU A 98 -11.38 -16.85 -8.78
N ILE A 99 -10.13 -16.45 -8.59
CA ILE A 99 -9.03 -17.34 -8.26
C ILE A 99 -8.66 -17.09 -6.82
N SER A 100 -8.52 -18.18 -6.04
CA SER A 100 -8.22 -18.13 -4.62
C SER A 100 -7.03 -19.02 -4.32
N GLU A 101 -5.99 -18.44 -3.77
CA GLU A 101 -4.84 -19.16 -3.21
C GLU A 101 -5.00 -19.21 -1.70
N ILE A 102 -5.06 -20.44 -1.14
CA ILE A 102 -5.49 -20.64 0.25
C ILE A 102 -4.42 -21.41 1.00
N GLU A 103 -3.94 -20.83 2.10
CA GLU A 103 -3.09 -21.51 3.05
C GLU A 103 -3.89 -22.05 4.22
N ILE A 104 -3.78 -23.36 4.46
CA ILE A 104 -4.37 -24.04 5.63
C ILE A 104 -3.26 -24.44 6.57
N LYS A 105 -3.35 -24.03 7.84
CA LYS A 105 -2.48 -24.51 8.91
C LYS A 105 -3.19 -25.52 9.77
N ASN A 106 -2.45 -26.56 10.19
CA ASN A 106 -2.87 -27.58 11.11
C ASN A 106 -1.85 -27.68 12.24
N SER A 107 -2.21 -27.29 13.46
CA SER A 107 -1.35 -27.35 14.63
C SER A 107 -1.40 -28.71 15.36
N GLY A 108 -2.35 -29.57 15.00
CA GLY A 108 -2.49 -30.92 15.53
C GLY A 108 -1.54 -31.95 14.89
N LYS A 109 -1.61 -33.20 15.35
CA LYS A 109 -0.90 -34.30 14.68
C LYS A 109 -1.48 -34.48 13.28
N THR A 110 -0.64 -34.40 12.28
CA THR A 110 -1.01 -34.61 10.86
C THR A 110 -1.54 -36.02 10.66
N ASP A 111 -2.86 -36.15 10.53
CA ASP A 111 -3.47 -37.33 10.00
C ASP A 111 -3.54 -37.13 8.47
N GLU A 112 -2.60 -37.74 7.73
CA GLU A 112 -2.43 -37.55 6.27
C GLU A 112 -3.66 -37.94 5.44
N LYS A 113 -4.69 -38.52 6.07
CA LYS A 113 -5.93 -38.95 5.43
C LYS A 113 -7.10 -37.98 5.56
N LYS A 114 -6.92 -36.82 6.20
CA LYS A 114 -8.02 -35.87 6.36
C LYS A 114 -8.23 -35.05 5.09
N GLU A 115 -9.37 -35.25 4.45
CA GLU A 115 -9.79 -34.45 3.30
C GLU A 115 -10.49 -33.18 3.79
N PHE A 116 -10.04 -32.03 3.31
CA PHE A 116 -10.65 -30.75 3.52
C PHE A 116 -11.31 -30.24 2.24
N LEU A 117 -12.47 -29.60 2.39
CA LEU A 117 -13.19 -28.92 1.34
C LEU A 117 -13.16 -27.42 1.61
N ILE A 118 -13.02 -26.65 0.55
CA ILE A 118 -13.24 -25.21 0.58
C ILE A 118 -14.55 -24.91 -0.16
N ARG A 119 -15.44 -24.22 0.52
CA ARG A 119 -16.64 -23.64 -0.07
C ARG A 119 -16.46 -22.13 -0.15
N GLN A 120 -16.77 -21.56 -1.31
CA GLN A 120 -16.80 -20.12 -1.48
C GLN A 120 -18.16 -19.62 -1.88
N SER A 121 -18.56 -18.54 -1.23
CA SER A 121 -19.80 -17.82 -1.50
C SER A 121 -19.50 -16.33 -1.61
N ILE A 122 -20.25 -15.63 -2.44
CA ILE A 122 -20.03 -14.21 -2.73
C ILE A 122 -21.34 -13.43 -2.61
N ARG A 123 -21.26 -12.21 -2.14
CA ARG A 123 -22.32 -11.21 -2.24
C ARG A 123 -21.75 -9.84 -2.56
N GLU A 124 -22.52 -9.00 -3.22
CA GLU A 124 -22.22 -7.59 -3.31
C GLU A 124 -22.34 -6.99 -1.90
N ARG A 125 -21.37 -6.19 -1.47
CA ARG A 125 -21.34 -5.58 -0.13
C ARG A 125 -22.60 -4.75 0.10
N GLY A 126 -23.23 -4.94 1.23
CA GLY A 126 -24.49 -4.28 1.58
C GLY A 126 -25.75 -5.03 1.14
N THR A 127 -25.63 -6.16 0.44
CA THR A 127 -26.76 -7.06 0.19
C THR A 127 -26.84 -8.17 1.25
N GLU A 128 -28.01 -8.80 1.40
CA GLU A 128 -28.24 -9.78 2.50
C GLU A 128 -27.71 -11.18 2.18
N ASN A 129 -27.89 -11.64 0.93
CA ASN A 129 -27.75 -13.05 0.62
C ASN A 129 -26.42 -13.39 -0.09
N TYR A 130 -25.69 -14.36 0.46
CA TYR A 130 -24.56 -14.98 -0.22
C TYR A 130 -25.04 -15.95 -1.30
N ARG A 131 -24.40 -15.91 -2.44
CA ARG A 131 -24.51 -16.90 -3.52
C ARG A 131 -23.28 -17.79 -3.49
N GLN A 132 -23.46 -19.10 -3.32
CA GLN A 132 -22.35 -20.05 -3.46
C GLN A 132 -21.84 -20.03 -4.91
N ILE A 133 -20.53 -19.91 -5.08
CA ILE A 133 -19.86 -19.91 -6.39
C ILE A 133 -19.15 -21.22 -6.67
N GLY A 134 -18.76 -21.94 -5.62
CA GLY A 134 -18.14 -23.25 -5.78
C GLY A 134 -17.78 -23.93 -4.47
N GLU A 135 -17.48 -25.23 -4.60
CA GLU A 135 -16.91 -26.06 -3.54
C GLU A 135 -15.90 -27.02 -4.17
N SER A 136 -14.74 -27.15 -3.57
CA SER A 136 -13.71 -28.06 -4.08
C SER A 136 -12.83 -28.57 -2.96
N ARG A 137 -12.22 -29.75 -3.20
CA ARG A 137 -11.13 -30.25 -2.35
C ARG A 137 -9.91 -29.35 -2.50
N VAL A 138 -9.19 -29.19 -1.41
CA VAL A 138 -7.91 -28.46 -1.46
C VAL A 138 -6.89 -29.32 -2.19
N ALA A 139 -6.47 -28.84 -3.36
CA ALA A 139 -5.42 -29.46 -4.14
C ALA A 139 -4.02 -29.15 -3.57
N SER A 140 -3.00 -29.84 -4.04
CA SER A 140 -1.61 -29.66 -3.61
C SER A 140 -1.06 -28.27 -3.93
N ASP A 141 -1.57 -27.62 -4.98
CA ASP A 141 -1.20 -26.26 -5.39
C ASP A 141 -1.96 -25.18 -4.63
N ARG A 142 -2.92 -25.57 -3.76
CA ARG A 142 -3.73 -24.66 -2.92
C ARG A 142 -4.53 -23.61 -3.70
N LYS A 143 -4.66 -23.79 -5.01
CA LYS A 143 -5.31 -22.84 -5.92
C LYS A 143 -6.67 -23.36 -6.35
N LEU A 144 -7.69 -22.51 -6.19
CA LEU A 144 -9.06 -22.77 -6.60
C LEU A 144 -9.50 -21.72 -7.63
N SER A 145 -10.37 -22.11 -8.55
CA SER A 145 -10.91 -21.20 -9.56
C SER A 145 -12.40 -21.46 -9.75
N PHE A 146 -13.22 -20.45 -9.52
CA PHE A 146 -14.67 -20.53 -9.67
C PHE A 146 -15.21 -19.46 -10.61
N PRO A 147 -16.15 -19.79 -11.51
CA PRO A 147 -16.79 -18.79 -12.35
C PRO A 147 -17.72 -17.89 -11.53
N VAL A 148 -17.66 -16.60 -11.81
CA VAL A 148 -18.55 -15.59 -11.19
C VAL A 148 -19.16 -14.77 -12.33
N PRO A 149 -20.35 -15.16 -12.84
CA PRO A 149 -21.01 -14.44 -13.89
C PRO A 149 -21.59 -13.11 -13.41
N ASP A 150 -21.78 -12.19 -14.36
CA ASP A 150 -22.46 -10.89 -14.18
C ASP A 150 -21.86 -10.03 -13.04
N VAL A 151 -20.52 -10.01 -12.91
CA VAL A 151 -19.85 -9.16 -11.92
C VAL A 151 -19.94 -7.69 -12.31
N LYS A 152 -20.09 -6.81 -11.31
CA LYS A 152 -19.89 -5.38 -11.46
C LYS A 152 -18.44 -5.06 -11.20
N LEU A 153 -17.81 -4.34 -12.11
CA LEU A 153 -16.40 -4.00 -11.95
C LEU A 153 -16.23 -2.86 -10.94
N TRP A 154 -15.19 -2.96 -10.15
CA TRP A 154 -14.71 -1.87 -9.30
C TRP A 154 -14.01 -0.82 -10.16
N ASP A 155 -14.39 0.45 -10.03
CA ASP A 155 -13.70 1.56 -10.68
C ASP A 155 -13.76 2.86 -9.84
N LEU A 156 -13.25 3.95 -10.39
CA LEU A 156 -13.14 5.24 -9.70
C LEU A 156 -14.48 5.87 -9.32
N GLU A 157 -15.51 5.69 -10.15
CA GLU A 157 -16.82 6.31 -9.97
C GLU A 157 -17.86 5.35 -9.37
N ASN A 158 -17.63 4.06 -9.56
CA ASN A 158 -18.51 3.00 -9.08
C ASN A 158 -17.68 1.89 -8.41
N PRO A 159 -17.16 2.12 -7.20
CA PRO A 159 -16.25 1.20 -6.51
C PRO A 159 -17.00 0.03 -5.87
N VAL A 160 -17.57 -0.85 -6.69
CA VAL A 160 -18.33 -2.00 -6.22
C VAL A 160 -17.41 -3.01 -5.54
N LEU A 161 -17.72 -3.31 -4.29
CA LEU A 161 -17.04 -4.33 -3.48
C LEU A 161 -17.92 -5.53 -3.26
N TYR A 162 -17.29 -6.68 -3.22
CA TYR A 162 -17.89 -7.96 -2.87
C TYR A 162 -17.30 -8.50 -1.56
N GLU A 163 -18.13 -9.18 -0.79
CA GLU A 163 -17.68 -10.01 0.30
C GLU A 163 -17.57 -11.46 -0.20
N VAL A 164 -16.37 -12.00 -0.17
CA VAL A 164 -16.10 -13.41 -0.49
C VAL A 164 -15.96 -14.16 0.82
N LYS A 165 -16.95 -15.00 1.11
CA LYS A 165 -16.91 -15.89 2.27
C LYS A 165 -16.25 -17.19 1.87
N THR A 166 -15.16 -17.54 2.55
CA THR A 166 -14.40 -18.79 2.39
C THR A 166 -14.59 -19.63 3.63
N GLU A 167 -15.15 -20.81 3.49
CA GLU A 167 -15.39 -21.79 4.56
C GLU A 167 -14.48 -23.01 4.37
N LEU A 168 -13.79 -23.39 5.45
CA LEU A 168 -13.03 -24.63 5.52
C LEU A 168 -13.91 -25.71 6.15
N LEU A 169 -14.16 -26.81 5.41
CA LEU A 169 -15.05 -27.87 5.87
C LEU A 169 -14.30 -29.19 6.02
N GLN A 170 -14.74 -29.98 7.00
CA GLN A 170 -14.37 -31.37 7.17
C GLN A 170 -15.59 -32.20 7.57
N ASN A 171 -15.86 -33.29 6.84
CA ASN A 171 -17.03 -34.17 7.09
C ASN A 171 -18.36 -33.40 7.16
N GLY A 172 -18.51 -32.35 6.33
CA GLY A 172 -19.72 -31.52 6.30
C GLY A 172 -19.80 -30.43 7.37
N ASN A 173 -18.88 -30.38 8.33
CA ASN A 173 -18.85 -29.35 9.37
C ASN A 173 -17.85 -28.23 8.99
N VAL A 174 -18.26 -26.98 9.25
CA VAL A 174 -17.38 -25.81 9.09
C VAL A 174 -16.39 -25.78 10.26
N LEU A 175 -15.09 -25.82 9.94
CA LEU A 175 -14.01 -25.71 10.91
C LEU A 175 -13.57 -24.26 11.11
N ASP A 176 -13.50 -23.50 10.03
CA ASP A 176 -13.11 -22.08 10.05
C ASP A 176 -13.79 -21.35 8.89
N GLU A 177 -14.00 -20.05 9.05
CA GLU A 177 -14.50 -19.19 7.98
C GLU A 177 -13.80 -17.84 7.98
N ASN A 178 -13.70 -17.25 6.81
CA ASN A 178 -13.16 -15.91 6.61
C ASN A 178 -13.98 -15.16 5.57
N ILE A 179 -14.18 -13.86 5.80
CA ILE A 179 -14.81 -12.95 4.84
C ILE A 179 -13.76 -11.97 4.37
N THR A 180 -13.43 -12.03 3.08
CA THR A 180 -12.47 -11.13 2.43
C THR A 180 -13.22 -10.16 1.52
N LEU A 181 -12.95 -8.86 1.66
CA LEU A 181 -13.44 -7.86 0.71
C LEU A 181 -12.65 -7.96 -0.59
N PHE A 182 -13.36 -7.87 -1.72
CA PHE A 182 -12.77 -8.01 -3.04
C PHE A 182 -13.46 -7.11 -4.06
N GLY A 183 -12.70 -6.58 -5.02
CA GLY A 183 -13.22 -5.81 -6.14
C GLY A 183 -12.72 -6.39 -7.46
N PHE A 184 -13.64 -6.76 -8.35
CA PHE A 184 -13.29 -7.24 -9.70
C PHE A 184 -12.83 -6.06 -10.56
N ARG A 185 -11.61 -6.11 -11.04
CA ARG A 185 -11.05 -5.09 -11.92
C ARG A 185 -9.84 -5.58 -12.69
N THR A 186 -9.50 -4.91 -13.79
CA THR A 186 -8.19 -4.96 -14.41
C THR A 186 -7.48 -3.63 -14.22
N ALA A 187 -6.22 -3.63 -13.81
CA ALA A 187 -5.42 -2.42 -13.65
C ALA A 187 -4.02 -2.71 -14.19
N VAL A 188 -3.61 -1.97 -15.23
CA VAL A 188 -2.35 -2.23 -15.90
C VAL A 188 -1.70 -0.93 -16.37
N PHE A 189 -0.39 -0.83 -16.18
CA PHE A 189 0.44 0.20 -16.80
C PHE A 189 0.97 -0.32 -18.12
N LEU A 190 0.72 0.42 -19.18
CA LEU A 190 1.25 0.18 -20.52
C LEU A 190 2.23 1.28 -20.90
N GLN A 191 2.92 1.10 -22.01
CA GLN A 191 3.94 2.06 -22.50
C GLN A 191 3.43 3.50 -22.54
N ASP A 192 2.16 3.69 -22.87
CA ASP A 192 1.53 5.00 -23.09
C ASP A 192 0.67 5.49 -21.91
N GLY A 193 0.59 4.75 -20.79
CA GLY A 193 -0.18 5.21 -19.62
C GLY A 193 -0.74 4.10 -18.76
N PHE A 194 -1.64 4.47 -17.85
CA PHE A 194 -2.35 3.55 -16.97
C PHE A 194 -3.77 3.27 -17.47
N TYR A 195 -4.21 2.03 -17.35
CA TYR A 195 -5.53 1.56 -17.77
C TYR A 195 -6.25 0.85 -16.62
N LEU A 196 -7.48 1.29 -16.37
CA LEU A 196 -8.41 0.64 -15.44
C LEU A 196 -9.59 0.10 -16.22
N ASN A 197 -9.84 -1.21 -16.14
CA ASN A 197 -10.92 -1.88 -16.89
C ASN A 197 -10.90 -1.57 -18.40
N GLY A 198 -9.70 -1.57 -18.99
CA GLY A 198 -9.49 -1.26 -20.40
C GLY A 198 -9.61 0.22 -20.78
N LYS A 199 -9.94 1.12 -19.85
CA LYS A 199 -10.03 2.56 -20.07
C LYS A 199 -8.77 3.25 -19.62
N LYS A 200 -8.20 4.10 -20.46
CA LYS A 200 -7.04 4.92 -20.13
C LYS A 200 -7.41 5.95 -19.06
N VAL A 201 -6.66 5.98 -17.97
CA VAL A 201 -6.83 6.91 -16.85
C VAL A 201 -5.54 7.68 -16.63
N LYS A 202 -5.59 8.99 -16.64
CA LYS A 202 -4.49 9.83 -16.19
C LYS A 202 -4.52 9.93 -14.67
N LEU A 203 -3.48 9.41 -14.01
CA LEU A 203 -3.38 9.50 -12.56
C LEU A 203 -3.08 10.94 -12.15
N ARG A 204 -3.89 11.47 -11.26
CA ARG A 204 -3.72 12.78 -10.63
C ARG A 204 -3.80 12.57 -9.13
N GLY A 205 -2.65 12.55 -8.49
CA GLY A 205 -2.51 12.14 -7.12
C GLY A 205 -1.74 13.11 -6.24
N LEU A 206 -1.72 12.75 -4.96
CA LEU A 206 -0.89 13.37 -3.93
C LEU A 206 -0.16 12.30 -3.14
N ASN A 207 1.01 12.66 -2.62
CA ASN A 207 1.72 11.86 -1.63
C ASN A 207 1.13 12.10 -0.24
N ARG A 208 1.10 11.06 0.61
CA ARG A 208 0.55 11.15 1.96
C ARG A 208 1.46 10.47 2.97
N HIS A 209 1.77 11.15 4.08
CA HIS A 209 2.22 10.53 5.33
C HIS A 209 1.02 10.13 6.19
N GLN A 210 1.21 9.25 7.20
CA GLN A 210 0.12 8.81 8.10
C GLN A 210 0.26 9.41 9.50
N SER A 211 0.42 10.71 9.62
CA SER A 211 0.58 11.36 10.91
C SER A 211 -0.44 12.47 11.14
N TYR A 212 -0.73 12.73 12.41
CA TYR A 212 -1.55 13.85 12.82
C TYR A 212 -0.93 14.53 14.05
N PRO A 213 -1.06 15.85 14.20
CA PRO A 213 -0.53 16.57 15.36
C PRO A 213 -0.92 15.93 16.69
N TYR A 214 -0.01 15.93 17.64
CA TYR A 214 -0.12 15.40 18.99
C TYR A 214 -0.14 13.87 19.13
N VAL A 215 -0.64 13.13 18.13
CA VAL A 215 -0.81 11.67 18.20
C VAL A 215 0.16 10.91 17.31
N GLY A 216 0.86 11.59 16.38
CA GLY A 216 1.79 10.96 15.45
C GLY A 216 1.12 9.84 14.65
N TYR A 217 1.70 8.64 14.63
CA TYR A 217 1.15 7.46 13.94
C TYR A 217 -0.01 6.78 14.69
N ALA A 218 -0.26 7.13 15.97
CA ALA A 218 -1.44 6.66 16.70
C ALA A 218 -2.74 7.38 16.26
N MET A 219 -2.76 7.83 15.03
CA MET A 219 -3.88 8.42 14.33
C MET A 219 -5.04 7.41 14.25
N PRO A 220 -6.24 7.74 14.81
CA PRO A 220 -7.33 6.78 14.91
C PRO A 220 -7.95 6.46 13.55
N GLU A 221 -8.67 5.32 13.48
CA GLU A 221 -9.37 4.85 12.28
C GLU A 221 -10.19 5.95 11.61
N SER A 222 -10.97 6.71 12.37
CA SER A 222 -11.82 7.79 11.86
C SER A 222 -11.02 8.86 11.10
N MET A 223 -9.82 9.21 11.57
CA MET A 223 -8.96 10.17 10.90
C MET A 223 -8.23 9.56 9.70
N GLN A 224 -7.89 8.28 9.74
CA GLN A 224 -7.34 7.56 8.59
C GLN A 224 -8.35 7.54 7.43
N LYS A 225 -9.61 7.22 7.74
CA LYS A 225 -10.71 7.25 6.76
C LYS A 225 -10.99 8.68 6.27
N ARG A 226 -10.94 9.66 7.17
CA ARG A 226 -11.16 11.07 6.83
C ARG A 226 -10.13 11.59 5.81
N ASP A 227 -8.86 11.20 5.92
CA ASP A 227 -7.85 11.58 4.92
C ASP A 227 -8.18 11.04 3.51
N ALA A 228 -8.69 9.81 3.41
CA ALA A 228 -9.15 9.26 2.13
C ALA A 228 -10.37 10.03 1.58
N ASP A 229 -11.33 10.38 2.45
CA ASP A 229 -12.48 11.21 2.09
C ASP A 229 -12.05 12.60 1.58
N ILE A 230 -11.10 13.24 2.24
CA ILE A 230 -10.54 14.54 1.81
C ILE A 230 -9.88 14.40 0.43
N LEU A 231 -9.03 13.40 0.23
CA LEU A 231 -8.35 13.16 -1.05
C LEU A 231 -9.36 12.99 -2.18
N LYS A 232 -10.36 12.14 -2.00
CA LYS A 232 -11.33 11.84 -3.05
C LYS A 232 -12.34 12.96 -3.25
N ASN A 233 -12.98 13.43 -2.19
CA ASN A 233 -14.19 14.25 -2.28
C ASN A 233 -13.92 15.76 -2.19
N GLU A 234 -12.84 16.18 -1.52
CA GLU A 234 -12.53 17.60 -1.36
C GLU A 234 -11.40 18.04 -2.31
N LEU A 235 -10.33 17.26 -2.42
CA LEU A 235 -9.23 17.54 -3.35
C LEU A 235 -9.47 16.97 -4.76
N GLY A 236 -10.44 16.06 -4.93
CA GLY A 236 -10.83 15.51 -6.23
C GLY A 236 -9.73 14.70 -6.92
N VAL A 237 -8.75 14.17 -6.18
CA VAL A 237 -7.71 13.31 -6.75
C VAL A 237 -8.24 11.90 -6.99
N ASN A 238 -7.66 11.18 -7.96
CA ASN A 238 -8.03 9.80 -8.26
C ASN A 238 -7.00 8.77 -7.76
N ALA A 239 -5.87 9.24 -7.25
CA ALA A 239 -4.81 8.38 -6.75
C ALA A 239 -4.07 8.99 -5.55
N VAL A 240 -3.44 8.14 -4.75
CA VAL A 240 -2.57 8.52 -3.63
C VAL A 240 -1.35 7.63 -3.60
N ARG A 241 -0.17 8.19 -3.31
CA ARG A 241 1.02 7.42 -2.95
C ARG A 241 1.22 7.46 -1.44
N THR A 242 1.26 6.29 -0.82
CA THR A 242 1.54 6.15 0.61
C THR A 242 3.04 6.20 0.84
N SER A 243 3.59 7.40 0.84
CA SER A 243 5.01 7.67 1.00
C SER A 243 5.42 7.66 2.48
N HIS A 244 6.53 7.11 2.89
CA HIS A 244 7.46 6.21 2.19
C HIS A 244 7.44 4.87 2.93
N TYR A 245 6.27 4.29 3.12
CA TYR A 245 6.03 3.07 3.92
C TYR A 245 4.58 2.61 3.78
N PRO A 246 4.28 1.33 4.08
CA PRO A 246 2.92 0.83 4.19
C PRO A 246 2.13 1.59 5.26
N GLN A 247 0.94 2.07 4.93
CA GLN A 247 0.10 2.87 5.82
C GLN A 247 -1.09 2.08 6.37
N SER A 248 -1.89 2.70 7.23
CA SER A 248 -3.00 2.07 7.92
C SER A 248 -3.94 1.30 6.99
N ARG A 249 -4.32 0.08 7.37
CA ARG A 249 -5.34 -0.69 6.67
C ARG A 249 -6.66 0.07 6.54
N HIS A 250 -7.06 0.81 7.57
CA HIS A 250 -8.31 1.60 7.54
C HIS A 250 -8.30 2.70 6.48
N PHE A 251 -7.12 3.24 6.17
CA PHE A 251 -6.95 4.17 5.06
C PHE A 251 -7.13 3.47 3.71
N VAL A 252 -6.47 2.31 3.53
CA VAL A 252 -6.54 1.54 2.27
C VAL A 252 -7.94 0.96 2.06
N GLU A 253 -8.58 0.42 3.11
CA GLU A 253 -9.97 -0.03 3.07
C GLU A 253 -10.92 1.11 2.63
N ARG A 254 -10.68 2.33 3.14
CA ARG A 254 -11.49 3.48 2.72
C ARG A 254 -11.20 3.87 1.27
N CYS A 255 -9.97 3.72 0.79
CA CYS A 255 -9.66 3.90 -0.64
C CYS A 255 -10.40 2.88 -1.52
N ASP A 256 -10.51 1.62 -1.09
CA ASP A 256 -11.34 0.62 -1.77
C ASP A 256 -12.81 1.05 -1.87
N GLU A 257 -13.37 1.58 -0.77
CA GLU A 257 -14.76 2.04 -0.71
C GLU A 257 -15.03 3.27 -1.57
N LEU A 258 -14.04 4.14 -1.77
CA LEU A 258 -14.18 5.41 -2.48
C LEU A 258 -13.78 5.36 -3.95
N GLY A 259 -13.14 4.29 -4.42
CA GLY A 259 -12.55 4.27 -5.74
C GLY A 259 -11.34 5.21 -5.84
N LEU A 260 -10.45 5.18 -4.85
CA LEU A 260 -9.21 5.93 -4.82
C LEU A 260 -8.03 4.98 -5.01
N LEU A 261 -7.25 5.15 -6.07
CA LEU A 261 -6.13 4.28 -6.41
C LEU A 261 -4.94 4.50 -5.46
N VAL A 262 -4.25 3.42 -5.11
CA VAL A 262 -3.13 3.45 -4.15
C VAL A 262 -1.85 2.91 -4.79
N PHE A 263 -0.80 3.70 -4.72
CA PHE A 263 0.58 3.28 -4.91
C PHE A 263 1.23 3.18 -3.52
N THR A 264 1.58 1.98 -3.08
CA THR A 264 2.24 1.75 -1.78
C THR A 264 3.65 1.24 -1.96
N GLU A 265 4.54 1.53 -1.00
CA GLU A 265 5.96 1.22 -1.11
C GLU A 265 6.58 0.75 0.21
N ILE A 266 7.73 0.08 0.11
CA ILE A 266 8.52 -0.39 1.25
C ILE A 266 9.18 0.78 1.99
N PRO A 267 9.44 0.64 3.31
CA PRO A 267 10.05 1.69 4.11
C PRO A 267 11.48 2.01 3.67
N GLY A 268 11.78 3.30 3.51
CA GLY A 268 13.13 3.77 3.25
C GLY A 268 13.19 5.13 2.54
N TRP A 269 14.32 5.81 2.71
CA TRP A 269 14.59 7.10 2.07
C TRP A 269 16.09 7.23 1.77
N GLN A 270 16.45 7.25 0.49
CA GLN A 270 17.80 7.41 -0.10
C GLN A 270 18.84 6.34 0.29
N HIS A 271 18.80 5.79 1.49
CA HIS A 271 19.83 4.88 2.01
C HIS A 271 19.55 3.43 1.63
N ILE A 272 20.59 2.73 1.18
CA ILE A 272 20.65 1.26 1.09
C ILE A 272 21.71 0.81 2.07
N GLY A 273 21.35 -0.05 3.03
CA GLY A 273 22.25 -0.57 4.04
C GLY A 273 23.06 -1.80 3.58
N ASP A 274 23.63 -2.49 4.55
CA ASP A 274 24.36 -3.74 4.33
C ASP A 274 23.43 -4.94 4.05
N GLU A 275 23.98 -6.13 3.96
CA GLU A 275 23.23 -7.35 3.67
C GLU A 275 22.16 -7.69 4.71
N ILE A 276 22.35 -7.29 5.98
CA ILE A 276 21.35 -7.50 7.05
C ILE A 276 20.17 -6.57 6.81
N TRP A 277 20.45 -5.31 6.50
CA TRP A 277 19.46 -4.30 6.17
C TRP A 277 18.67 -4.68 4.92
N LYS A 278 19.35 -5.12 3.83
CA LYS A 278 18.72 -5.55 2.58
C LYS A 278 17.78 -6.74 2.78
N LYS A 279 18.19 -7.74 3.58
CA LYS A 279 17.31 -8.85 3.94
C LYS A 279 16.05 -8.39 4.64
N GLN A 280 16.18 -7.43 5.58
CA GLN A 280 15.00 -6.87 6.25
C GLN A 280 14.12 -6.08 5.27
N ALA A 281 14.69 -5.37 4.31
CA ALA A 281 13.93 -4.68 3.27
C ALA A 281 13.17 -5.66 2.36
N VAL A 282 13.75 -6.81 2.04
CA VAL A 282 13.06 -7.88 1.29
C VAL A 282 11.89 -8.46 2.11
N GLU A 283 12.07 -8.68 3.42
CA GLU A 283 10.94 -9.08 4.29
C GLU A 283 9.85 -7.99 4.33
N ASN A 284 10.21 -6.71 4.31
CA ASN A 284 9.24 -5.62 4.22
C ASN A 284 8.44 -5.64 2.91
N VAL A 285 9.04 -6.06 1.77
CA VAL A 285 8.29 -6.30 0.52
C VAL A 285 7.24 -7.38 0.72
N LYS A 286 7.63 -8.49 1.32
CA LYS A 286 6.74 -9.61 1.59
C LYS A 286 5.58 -9.18 2.48
N ASP A 287 5.88 -8.57 3.62
CA ASP A 287 4.87 -8.11 4.57
C ASP A 287 3.88 -7.12 3.92
N MET A 288 4.38 -6.19 3.10
CA MET A 288 3.56 -5.22 2.38
C MET A 288 2.63 -5.90 1.38
N VAL A 289 3.15 -6.81 0.57
CA VAL A 289 2.35 -7.49 -0.46
C VAL A 289 1.30 -8.39 0.20
N GLU A 290 1.68 -9.21 1.17
CA GLU A 290 0.75 -10.09 1.88
C GLU A 290 -0.36 -9.30 2.58
N GLN A 291 -0.04 -8.14 3.18
CA GLN A 291 -1.02 -7.30 3.87
C GLN A 291 -2.03 -6.65 2.93
N TYR A 292 -1.65 -6.28 1.71
CA TYR A 292 -2.49 -5.43 0.85
C TYR A 292 -2.93 -6.07 -0.48
N ARG A 293 -2.49 -7.27 -0.84
CA ARG A 293 -2.77 -7.88 -2.15
C ARG A 293 -4.24 -8.15 -2.44
N ASN A 294 -5.12 -8.17 -1.43
CA ASN A 294 -6.56 -8.31 -1.61
C ASN A 294 -7.29 -6.98 -1.86
N HIS A 295 -6.61 -5.83 -1.73
CA HIS A 295 -7.24 -4.50 -1.89
C HIS A 295 -7.31 -4.08 -3.37
N PRO A 296 -8.50 -3.86 -3.94
CA PRO A 296 -8.63 -3.47 -5.35
C PRO A 296 -8.06 -2.07 -5.63
N SER A 297 -8.02 -1.18 -4.66
CA SER A 297 -7.43 0.16 -4.80
C SER A 297 -5.92 0.13 -5.04
N VAL A 298 -5.19 -0.86 -4.51
CA VAL A 298 -3.74 -0.98 -4.70
C VAL A 298 -3.43 -1.42 -6.12
N ILE A 299 -2.68 -0.58 -6.86
CA ILE A 299 -2.39 -0.77 -8.28
C ILE A 299 -0.90 -0.93 -8.60
N LEU A 300 -0.01 -0.60 -7.68
CA LEU A 300 1.44 -0.62 -7.89
C LEU A 300 2.18 -0.92 -6.60
N TRP A 301 3.13 -1.86 -6.66
CA TRP A 301 4.03 -2.18 -5.57
C TRP A 301 5.33 -1.38 -5.70
N GLY A 302 5.62 -0.50 -4.75
CA GLY A 302 6.89 0.21 -4.62
C GLY A 302 7.94 -0.68 -3.95
N VAL A 303 8.80 -1.28 -4.75
CA VAL A 303 9.78 -2.28 -4.30
C VAL A 303 11.21 -1.76 -4.27
N ARG A 304 11.40 -0.47 -4.49
CA ARG A 304 12.67 0.24 -4.42
C ARG A 304 12.60 1.31 -3.34
N ILE A 305 13.70 1.48 -2.63
CA ILE A 305 13.84 2.57 -1.63
C ILE A 305 13.73 3.93 -2.32
N ASN A 306 12.87 4.78 -1.81
CA ASN A 306 12.66 6.13 -2.35
C ASN A 306 13.99 6.86 -2.54
N GLU A 307 14.20 7.40 -3.75
CA GLU A 307 15.37 8.21 -4.15
C GLU A 307 16.75 7.55 -3.95
N SER A 308 16.80 6.25 -3.76
CA SER A 308 18.09 5.55 -3.63
C SER A 308 18.85 5.46 -4.95
N GLY A 309 20.16 5.24 -4.84
CA GLY A 309 20.99 4.82 -5.98
C GLY A 309 20.61 3.44 -6.51
N ASP A 310 21.25 3.02 -7.60
CA ASP A 310 21.06 1.69 -8.18
C ASP A 310 21.78 0.63 -7.34
N ASP A 311 21.11 -0.49 -7.12
CA ASP A 311 21.65 -1.74 -6.60
C ASP A 311 20.87 -2.89 -7.27
N ASP A 312 21.35 -3.30 -8.43
CA ASP A 312 20.64 -4.20 -9.30
C ASP A 312 20.37 -5.56 -8.65
N ALA A 313 21.33 -6.09 -7.92
CA ALA A 313 21.16 -7.39 -7.25
C ALA A 313 20.06 -7.34 -6.16
N PHE A 314 20.06 -6.28 -5.37
CA PHE A 314 19.04 -6.06 -4.33
C PHE A 314 17.65 -5.85 -4.96
N TYR A 315 17.55 -5.01 -5.99
CA TYR A 315 16.26 -4.72 -6.62
C TYR A 315 15.73 -5.83 -7.52
N GLN A 316 16.59 -6.71 -8.06
CA GLN A 316 16.13 -7.97 -8.67
C GLN A 316 15.41 -8.84 -7.65
N GLU A 317 15.94 -8.95 -6.44
CA GLU A 317 15.35 -9.76 -5.38
C GLU A 317 14.02 -9.18 -4.87
N THR A 318 13.93 -7.86 -4.63
CA THR A 318 12.68 -7.22 -4.20
C THR A 318 11.57 -7.37 -5.25
N ASN A 319 11.90 -7.23 -6.54
CA ASN A 319 10.95 -7.44 -7.64
C ASN A 319 10.51 -8.91 -7.72
N ARG A 320 11.45 -9.86 -7.65
CA ARG A 320 11.15 -11.29 -7.68
C ARG A 320 10.15 -11.66 -6.58
N VAL A 321 10.40 -11.24 -5.35
CA VAL A 321 9.54 -11.54 -4.20
C VAL A 321 8.14 -10.94 -4.38
N ALA A 322 8.03 -9.70 -4.85
CA ALA A 322 6.73 -9.07 -5.09
C ALA A 322 5.92 -9.82 -6.13
N HIS A 323 6.53 -10.18 -7.27
CA HIS A 323 5.85 -10.92 -8.35
C HIS A 323 5.49 -12.35 -7.96
N GLU A 324 6.29 -13.02 -7.13
CA GLU A 324 5.96 -14.36 -6.62
C GLU A 324 4.75 -14.34 -5.68
N LEU A 325 4.62 -13.30 -4.86
CA LEU A 325 3.52 -13.16 -3.91
C LEU A 325 2.25 -12.56 -4.53
N ASP A 326 2.41 -11.77 -5.58
CA ASP A 326 1.31 -11.18 -6.34
C ASP A 326 1.68 -11.01 -7.83
N PRO A 327 1.41 -12.01 -8.67
CA PRO A 327 1.67 -11.91 -10.10
C PRO A 327 0.68 -11.01 -10.85
N THR A 328 -0.30 -10.43 -10.18
CA THR A 328 -1.39 -9.66 -10.80
C THR A 328 -1.12 -8.16 -10.84
N ARG A 329 -0.17 -7.65 -10.06
CA ARG A 329 0.19 -6.24 -10.02
C ARG A 329 1.62 -6.01 -10.46
N GLN A 330 1.82 -4.88 -11.10
CA GLN A 330 3.12 -4.41 -11.53
C GLN A 330 3.90 -3.77 -10.38
N THR A 331 5.22 -3.70 -10.55
CA THR A 331 6.15 -3.09 -9.62
C THR A 331 6.64 -1.75 -10.13
N GLY A 332 6.94 -0.85 -9.20
CA GLY A 332 7.58 0.44 -9.45
C GLY A 332 8.67 0.71 -8.41
N GLY A 333 9.43 1.74 -8.62
CA GLY A 333 10.48 2.12 -7.68
C GLY A 333 10.95 3.55 -7.91
N VAL A 334 10.83 4.35 -6.88
CA VAL A 334 10.99 5.81 -6.97
C VAL A 334 12.44 6.22 -7.05
N ARG A 335 12.78 6.97 -8.10
CA ARG A 335 14.12 7.45 -8.42
C ARG A 335 14.18 8.97 -8.38
N ALA A 336 15.35 9.51 -8.01
CA ALA A 336 15.72 10.92 -8.17
C ALA A 336 16.74 11.12 -9.29
N HIS A 337 17.24 10.03 -9.91
CA HIS A 337 18.26 10.09 -10.96
C HIS A 337 17.69 9.63 -12.29
N LYS A 338 17.97 10.42 -13.35
CA LYS A 338 17.62 10.07 -14.72
C LYS A 338 18.49 8.91 -15.22
N LYS A 339 17.92 8.10 -16.13
CA LYS A 339 18.62 6.96 -16.77
C LYS A 339 19.15 5.90 -15.80
N SER A 340 18.52 5.81 -14.65
CA SER A 340 18.75 4.78 -13.63
C SER A 340 18.36 3.39 -14.15
N SER A 341 18.94 2.33 -13.61
CA SER A 341 18.55 0.94 -13.93
C SER A 341 17.07 0.72 -13.72
N LEU A 342 16.40 0.04 -14.66
CA LEU A 342 14.98 -0.33 -14.57
C LEU A 342 14.82 -1.84 -14.49
N LEU A 343 14.55 -2.31 -13.29
CA LEU A 343 14.26 -3.72 -13.00
C LEU A 343 12.78 -3.93 -12.73
N GLU A 344 12.09 -2.87 -12.38
CA GLU A 344 10.65 -2.82 -12.15
C GLU A 344 9.88 -2.74 -13.47
N ASP A 345 8.57 -2.97 -13.41
CA ASP A 345 7.70 -2.88 -14.59
C ASP A 345 7.46 -1.43 -15.02
N VAL A 346 7.40 -0.50 -14.05
CA VAL A 346 7.09 0.92 -14.25
C VAL A 346 8.25 1.78 -13.78
N TYR A 347 8.75 2.65 -14.66
CA TYR A 347 9.73 3.65 -14.28
C TYR A 347 9.02 4.77 -13.50
N THR A 348 9.31 4.90 -12.20
CA THR A 348 8.78 5.97 -11.37
C THR A 348 9.89 6.95 -10.97
N TYR A 349 9.60 8.26 -11.05
CA TYR A 349 10.61 9.30 -10.94
C TYR A 349 10.08 10.52 -10.19
N ASN A 350 10.92 11.05 -9.27
CA ASN A 350 10.69 12.32 -8.60
C ASN A 350 11.18 13.44 -9.50
N ASP A 351 10.24 14.17 -10.11
CA ASP A 351 10.52 15.22 -11.07
C ASP A 351 10.58 16.59 -10.39
N PHE A 352 11.78 16.97 -9.97
CA PHE A 352 12.06 18.28 -9.40
C PHE A 352 12.68 19.25 -10.40
N SER A 353 12.44 19.06 -11.70
CA SER A 353 12.87 20.00 -12.75
C SER A 353 12.12 21.33 -12.68
N HIS A 354 10.89 21.31 -12.16
CA HIS A 354 10.07 22.49 -11.97
C HIS A 354 10.59 23.36 -10.82
N ASN A 355 11.26 24.45 -11.15
CA ASN A 355 11.94 25.34 -10.20
C ASN A 355 11.42 26.80 -10.20
N GLY A 356 10.19 27.01 -10.69
CA GLY A 356 9.56 28.32 -10.76
C GLY A 356 9.87 29.13 -12.04
N THR A 357 10.99 28.87 -12.68
CA THR A 357 11.34 29.42 -14.00
C THR A 357 11.16 28.40 -15.11
N ASN A 358 11.36 27.13 -14.81
CA ASN A 358 11.03 26.01 -15.68
C ASN A 358 9.61 25.52 -15.32
N HIS A 359 8.70 25.52 -16.29
CA HIS A 359 7.33 25.11 -16.09
C HIS A 359 7.14 23.68 -16.57
N GLY A 360 6.41 22.87 -15.77
CA GLY A 360 5.95 21.57 -16.17
C GLY A 360 6.82 20.42 -15.67
N CYS A 361 7.04 19.43 -16.53
CA CYS A 361 7.76 18.21 -16.22
C CYS A 361 8.74 17.83 -17.32
N GLU A 362 9.63 16.93 -17.01
CA GLU A 362 10.55 16.34 -17.99
C GLU A 362 9.80 15.42 -18.98
N LYS A 363 10.32 15.32 -20.19
CA LYS A 363 9.85 14.33 -21.15
C LYS A 363 10.22 12.92 -20.69
N LYS A 364 9.35 11.95 -20.86
CA LYS A 364 9.60 10.53 -20.56
C LYS A 364 10.93 10.07 -21.16
N SER A 365 11.20 10.37 -22.43
CA SER A 365 12.43 9.99 -23.15
C SER A 365 13.72 10.59 -22.54
N ALA A 366 13.63 11.73 -21.85
CA ALA A 366 14.76 12.34 -21.16
C ALA A 366 15.09 11.64 -19.84
N VAL A 367 14.10 11.03 -19.21
CA VAL A 367 14.20 10.48 -17.85
C VAL A 367 14.43 8.97 -17.84
N THR A 368 13.54 8.19 -18.46
CA THR A 368 13.60 6.73 -18.39
C THR A 368 14.80 6.14 -19.13
N SER A 369 15.34 5.04 -18.62
CA SER A 369 16.33 4.22 -19.33
C SER A 369 15.71 3.35 -20.42
N ASP A 370 14.39 3.09 -20.37
CA ASP A 370 13.66 2.28 -21.32
C ASP A 370 12.31 2.91 -21.70
N ASN A 371 12.21 3.45 -22.91
CA ASN A 371 11.00 4.09 -23.41
C ASN A 371 9.86 3.10 -23.76
N SER A 372 10.14 1.80 -23.83
CA SER A 372 9.12 0.77 -24.06
C SER A 372 8.30 0.46 -22.81
N LYS A 373 8.80 0.84 -21.64
CA LYS A 373 8.16 0.65 -20.33
C LYS A 373 7.27 1.84 -19.95
N PRO A 374 6.26 1.63 -19.10
CA PRO A 374 5.47 2.71 -18.52
C PRO A 374 6.30 3.72 -17.73
N TYR A 375 5.82 4.95 -17.66
CA TYR A 375 6.44 6.03 -16.89
C TYR A 375 5.45 6.79 -16.03
N LEU A 376 5.83 7.08 -14.79
CA LEU A 376 5.02 7.75 -13.77
C LEU A 376 5.85 8.77 -12.99
N ILE A 377 5.33 9.96 -12.78
CA ILE A 377 5.94 10.97 -11.91
C ILE A 377 5.45 10.76 -10.48
N SER A 378 6.35 10.35 -9.59
CA SER A 378 6.02 9.98 -8.21
C SER A 378 6.04 11.15 -7.23
N GLU A 379 6.79 12.20 -7.55
CA GLU A 379 6.80 13.44 -6.77
C GLU A 379 7.12 14.65 -7.66
N TYR A 380 6.61 15.83 -7.24
CA TYR A 380 6.98 17.13 -7.77
C TYR A 380 6.68 18.22 -6.73
N ASN A 381 7.29 19.39 -6.84
CA ASN A 381 7.17 20.53 -5.93
C ASN A 381 7.72 20.26 -4.51
N GLY A 382 6.89 20.37 -3.49
CA GLY A 382 7.24 20.11 -2.10
C GLY A 382 8.30 21.04 -1.52
N HIS A 383 9.46 20.46 -1.23
CA HIS A 383 10.61 21.16 -0.64
C HIS A 383 11.15 22.31 -1.49
N MET A 384 10.83 22.34 -2.78
CA MET A 384 11.28 23.40 -3.68
C MET A 384 10.61 24.76 -3.40
N TYR A 385 9.44 24.75 -2.76
CA TYR A 385 8.70 25.96 -2.46
C TYR A 385 7.85 25.83 -1.21
N PRO A 386 8.47 25.67 -0.03
CA PRO A 386 7.73 25.54 1.22
C PRO A 386 6.79 26.73 1.43
N THR A 387 5.52 26.47 1.81
CA THR A 387 4.52 27.52 1.91
C THR A 387 3.65 27.32 3.14
N LYS A 388 3.59 28.34 3.99
CA LYS A 388 2.74 28.38 5.19
C LYS A 388 1.39 28.99 4.85
N SER A 389 0.35 28.64 5.59
CA SER A 389 -1.00 29.19 5.38
C SER A 389 -1.07 30.72 5.58
N TYR A 390 -0.13 31.27 6.32
CA TYR A 390 -0.04 32.69 6.69
C TYR A 390 1.08 33.46 5.94
N ASP A 391 1.72 32.86 4.95
CA ASP A 391 2.63 33.59 4.05
C ASP A 391 1.84 34.62 3.26
N TRP A 392 2.55 35.65 2.73
CA TRP A 392 1.89 36.68 1.92
C TRP A 392 1.23 36.09 0.69
N GLU A 393 0.22 36.76 0.18
CA GLU A 393 -0.68 36.24 -0.84
C GLU A 393 0.08 35.84 -2.12
N GLU A 394 0.99 36.65 -2.61
CA GLU A 394 1.77 36.36 -3.82
C GLU A 394 2.55 35.04 -3.67
N HIS A 395 3.17 34.77 -2.50
CA HIS A 395 3.87 33.51 -2.24
C HIS A 395 2.90 32.31 -2.32
N ARG A 396 1.72 32.43 -1.72
CA ARG A 396 0.69 31.39 -1.74
C ARG A 396 0.12 31.17 -3.16
N VAL A 397 -0.02 32.22 -3.95
CA VAL A 397 -0.41 32.15 -5.36
C VAL A 397 0.66 31.42 -6.16
N TRP A 398 1.94 31.75 -6.00
CA TRP A 398 3.03 31.04 -6.68
C TRP A 398 3.11 29.58 -6.28
N HIS A 399 2.85 29.22 -5.03
CA HIS A 399 2.72 27.83 -4.60
C HIS A 399 1.66 27.09 -5.41
N ALA A 400 0.47 27.67 -5.53
CA ALA A 400 -0.61 27.09 -6.32
C ALA A 400 -0.23 26.98 -7.81
N MET A 401 0.35 28.04 -8.40
CA MET A 401 0.76 28.04 -9.80
C MET A 401 1.82 26.99 -10.13
N ARG A 402 2.72 26.66 -9.20
CA ARG A 402 3.68 25.57 -9.41
C ARG A 402 2.97 24.22 -9.58
N HIS A 403 1.92 23.96 -8.80
CA HIS A 403 1.10 22.76 -8.98
C HIS A 403 0.34 22.78 -10.30
N VAL A 404 -0.27 23.91 -10.69
CA VAL A 404 -0.95 24.08 -11.98
C VAL A 404 -0.01 23.76 -13.13
N ASN A 405 1.19 24.34 -13.15
CA ASN A 405 2.15 24.19 -14.25
C ASN A 405 2.56 22.72 -14.47
N VAL A 406 2.80 21.97 -13.38
CA VAL A 406 3.13 20.54 -13.52
C VAL A 406 1.93 19.71 -13.97
N LEU A 407 0.74 19.94 -13.37
CA LEU A 407 -0.47 19.21 -13.76
C LEU A 407 -0.85 19.45 -15.21
N ASP A 408 -0.75 20.69 -15.70
CA ASP A 408 -1.02 21.05 -17.09
C ASP A 408 -0.02 20.38 -18.05
N ALA A 409 1.27 20.43 -17.72
CA ALA A 409 2.30 19.76 -18.53
C ALA A 409 2.07 18.25 -18.60
N VAL A 410 1.81 17.59 -17.46
CA VAL A 410 1.53 16.13 -17.40
C VAL A 410 0.26 15.78 -18.17
N ALA A 411 -0.78 16.62 -18.12
CA ALA A 411 -1.99 16.41 -18.89
C ALA A 411 -1.73 16.44 -20.42
N GLY A 412 -0.79 17.28 -20.85
CA GLY A 412 -0.37 17.37 -22.26
C GLY A 412 0.52 16.23 -22.76
N GLU A 413 1.14 15.45 -21.87
CA GLU A 413 2.03 14.34 -22.25
C GLU A 413 1.25 13.02 -22.33
N ALA A 414 1.13 12.49 -23.53
CA ALA A 414 0.31 11.28 -23.76
C ALA A 414 0.89 10.01 -23.17
N ASP A 415 2.23 9.93 -23.00
CA ASP A 415 2.99 8.76 -22.58
C ASP A 415 3.45 8.81 -21.10
N ILE A 416 2.96 9.78 -20.33
CA ILE A 416 3.10 9.84 -18.87
C ILE A 416 1.81 9.31 -18.22
N ALA A 417 1.90 8.25 -17.41
CA ALA A 417 0.73 7.64 -16.77
C ALA A 417 0.01 8.60 -15.80
N GLY A 418 0.75 9.53 -15.21
CA GLY A 418 0.22 10.55 -14.31
C GLY A 418 1.29 11.09 -13.36
N SER A 419 0.84 11.79 -12.32
CA SER A 419 1.75 12.41 -11.36
C SER A 419 1.16 12.50 -9.95
N PHE A 420 2.06 12.53 -8.94
CA PHE A 420 1.72 12.70 -7.52
C PHE A 420 2.45 13.91 -6.96
N GLY A 421 1.70 14.93 -6.52
CA GLY A 421 2.27 16.12 -5.89
C GLY A 421 2.81 15.82 -4.49
N TRP A 422 3.94 16.39 -4.14
CA TRP A 422 4.44 16.40 -2.78
C TRP A 422 3.94 17.64 -2.06
N CYS A 423 3.05 17.56 -1.08
CA CYS A 423 2.28 16.41 -0.64
C CYS A 423 0.88 16.85 -0.15
N MET A 424 0.07 15.96 0.41
CA MET A 424 -1.27 16.25 0.88
C MET A 424 -1.28 17.33 1.98
N PHE A 425 -0.44 17.18 3.00
CA PHE A 425 -0.41 18.09 4.16
C PHE A 425 1.00 18.27 4.73
N ASP A 426 1.19 19.35 5.48
CA ASP A 426 2.41 19.61 6.23
C ASP A 426 2.64 18.55 7.31
N TYR A 427 3.89 18.19 7.55
CA TYR A 427 4.23 17.09 8.46
C TYR A 427 5.49 17.37 9.27
N ASN A 428 5.60 16.70 10.42
CA ASN A 428 6.80 16.77 11.25
C ASN A 428 7.95 15.94 10.66
N THR A 429 9.16 16.42 10.92
CA THR A 429 10.40 15.75 10.49
C THR A 429 11.37 15.61 11.66
N HIS A 430 12.27 14.64 11.58
CA HIS A 430 13.33 14.42 12.57
C HIS A 430 14.33 15.57 12.63
N LYS A 431 14.64 16.14 11.48
CA LYS A 431 15.67 17.14 11.30
C LYS A 431 15.05 18.39 10.68
N ASP A 432 15.70 19.50 10.87
CA ASP A 432 15.32 20.72 10.18
C ASP A 432 15.68 20.62 8.69
N PHE A 433 14.65 20.68 7.86
CA PHE A 433 14.75 20.76 6.40
C PHE A 433 14.43 22.18 5.89
N GLY A 434 14.86 23.19 6.64
CA GLY A 434 14.84 24.59 6.24
C GLY A 434 13.73 25.45 6.84
N SER A 435 12.82 24.89 7.62
CA SER A 435 11.75 25.67 8.27
C SER A 435 12.14 26.28 9.61
N GLY A 436 13.16 25.73 10.29
CA GLY A 436 13.61 26.14 11.62
C GLY A 436 12.79 25.56 12.79
N ASP A 437 11.67 24.88 12.51
CA ASP A 437 10.75 24.35 13.52
C ASP A 437 10.44 22.84 13.38
N ARG A 438 11.20 22.15 12.53
CA ARG A 438 11.02 20.71 12.21
C ARG A 438 9.65 20.37 11.63
N ILE A 439 9.10 21.27 10.85
CA ILE A 439 7.89 21.06 10.04
C ILE A 439 8.25 21.23 8.58
N CYS A 440 7.90 20.26 7.76
CA CYS A 440 7.93 20.38 6.32
C CYS A 440 6.63 21.02 5.85
N TYR A 441 6.69 22.31 5.45
CA TYR A 441 5.54 23.06 4.92
C TYR A 441 5.32 22.79 3.44
N HIS A 442 5.33 21.50 3.09
CA HIS A 442 5.28 21.01 1.71
C HIS A 442 3.86 20.69 1.24
N GLY A 443 2.91 20.67 2.16
CA GLY A 443 1.54 20.25 1.88
C GLY A 443 0.72 21.27 1.10
N VAL A 444 -0.25 20.78 0.34
CA VAL A 444 -1.35 21.60 -0.20
C VAL A 444 -2.39 21.94 0.88
N MET A 445 -2.33 21.25 2.02
CA MET A 445 -3.05 21.51 3.25
C MET A 445 -2.06 21.71 4.39
N ASP A 446 -2.49 22.37 5.49
CA ASP A 446 -1.71 22.38 6.71
C ASP A 446 -1.78 21.01 7.44
N MET A 447 -1.03 20.87 8.54
CA MET A 447 -0.99 19.60 9.28
C MET A 447 -2.33 19.23 9.98
N PHE A 448 -3.26 20.16 10.10
CA PHE A 448 -4.62 19.95 10.61
C PHE A 448 -5.66 19.70 9.50
N ARG A 449 -5.20 19.58 8.24
CA ARG A 449 -6.01 19.40 7.02
C ARG A 449 -6.84 20.63 6.63
N ASN A 450 -6.46 21.84 7.08
CA ASN A 450 -7.03 23.05 6.52
C ASN A 450 -6.40 23.31 5.14
N PRO A 451 -7.20 23.61 4.11
CA PRO A 451 -6.69 23.80 2.76
C PRO A 451 -5.86 25.09 2.65
N LYS A 452 -4.70 24.99 2.02
CA LYS A 452 -3.98 26.14 1.49
C LYS A 452 -4.51 26.46 0.08
N LEU A 453 -4.09 27.61 -0.49
CA LEU A 453 -4.55 28.00 -1.83
C LEU A 453 -4.28 26.93 -2.90
N ALA A 454 -3.14 26.23 -2.78
CA ALA A 454 -2.78 25.14 -3.70
C ALA A 454 -3.75 23.93 -3.67
N ALA A 455 -4.52 23.74 -2.60
CA ALA A 455 -5.54 22.68 -2.55
C ALA A 455 -6.61 22.86 -3.61
N ALA A 456 -6.97 24.09 -3.94
CA ALA A 456 -7.99 24.40 -4.94
C ALA A 456 -7.56 24.02 -6.38
N VAL A 457 -6.28 23.79 -6.62
CA VAL A 457 -5.74 23.37 -7.92
C VAL A 457 -6.18 21.95 -8.29
N TYR A 458 -6.29 21.08 -7.31
CA TYR A 458 -6.61 19.68 -7.54
C TYR A 458 -8.08 19.43 -7.78
#